data_450783294b0282cc259c413c50b40810
#
_entry.id   450783294b0282cc259c413c50b40810
#
_cell.length_a   1.000
_cell.length_b   1.000
_cell.length_c   1.000
_cell.angle_alpha   90.00
_cell.angle_beta   90.00
_cell.angle_gamma   90.00
#
_symmetry.space_group_name_H-M   'P 1'
#
loop_
_entity.id
_entity.type
_entity.pdbx_description
1 polymer ?
#
loop_
_entity_poly.entity_id
_entity_poly.type
_entity_poly.pdbx_seq_one_letter_code
_entity_poly.pdbx_strand_id
1 'polypeptide(L)'
;MANVLLPNKDRNIAGASINPGAVLEAVEFLELERPVEIKWAAGIRRRGAHRNQTEGHVITVSTYLDAEQLNITMLHELIHAAQAERFDSRREWAVAYHSESRRVGYHHNQYEVEARELADDFSKDFNLAR
;
A
#
# COMPACT_ATOMS: atom_id res chain seq x y z
N MET A 1 15.27 3.54 8.99
CA MET A 1 13.99 4.10 8.55
C MET A 1 13.93 4.09 7.03
N ALA A 2 12.83 3.67 6.46
CA ALA A 2 12.67 3.60 5.02
C ALA A 2 12.54 5.00 4.41
N ASN A 3 13.16 5.21 3.25
CA ASN A 3 12.93 6.40 2.44
C ASN A 3 11.58 6.30 1.76
N VAL A 4 10.87 7.42 1.67
CA VAL A 4 9.59 7.51 0.99
C VAL A 4 9.71 8.53 -0.15
N LEU A 5 9.38 8.08 -1.36
CA LEU A 5 9.31 8.95 -2.53
C LEU A 5 7.84 9.10 -2.92
N LEU A 6 7.36 10.34 -2.94
CA LEU A 6 5.98 10.66 -3.26
C LEU A 6 5.85 11.16 -4.71
N PRO A 7 4.64 11.12 -5.29
CA PRO A 7 4.43 11.61 -6.64
C PRO A 7 4.74 13.11 -6.75
N ASN A 8 5.24 13.55 -7.90
CA ASN A 8 5.50 14.96 -8.16
C ASN A 8 4.23 15.80 -8.19
N LYS A 9 3.13 15.21 -8.63
CA LYS A 9 1.84 15.89 -8.70
C LYS A 9 1.15 15.79 -7.36
N ASP A 10 0.83 16.93 -6.73
CA ASP A 10 0.29 16.98 -5.38
C ASP A 10 -1.13 16.42 -5.24
N ARG A 11 -1.95 16.60 -6.26
CA ARG A 11 -3.36 16.23 -6.23
C ARG A 11 -3.70 15.25 -7.35
N ASN A 12 -4.61 14.35 -7.08
CA ASN A 12 -5.17 13.48 -8.11
C ASN A 12 -6.33 14.19 -8.84
N ILE A 13 -6.96 13.46 -9.77
CA ILE A 13 -8.08 13.99 -10.57
C ILE A 13 -9.29 14.30 -9.70
N ALA A 14 -9.53 13.55 -8.65
CA ALA A 14 -10.63 13.77 -7.70
C ALA A 14 -10.36 14.92 -6.72
N GLY A 15 -9.19 15.54 -6.77
CA GLY A 15 -8.83 16.65 -5.88
C GLY A 15 -8.22 16.24 -4.55
N ALA A 16 -8.01 14.96 -4.33
CA ALA A 16 -7.37 14.45 -3.12
C ALA A 16 -5.85 14.60 -3.22
N SER A 17 -5.19 14.83 -2.09
CA SER A 17 -3.74 14.94 -2.00
C SER A 17 -3.19 14.00 -0.93
N ILE A 18 -1.92 13.64 -1.07
CA ILE A 18 -1.20 12.82 -0.10
C ILE A 18 -0.63 13.73 0.99
N ASN A 19 -0.81 13.30 2.24
CA ASN A 19 -0.23 13.98 3.41
C ASN A 19 1.15 13.36 3.70
N PRO A 20 2.26 14.03 3.34
CA PRO A 20 3.59 13.43 3.46
C PRO A 20 3.97 13.03 4.88
N GLY A 21 3.69 13.89 5.85
CA GLY A 21 4.01 13.61 7.26
C GLY A 21 3.30 12.39 7.78
N ALA A 22 2.01 12.24 7.45
CA ALA A 22 1.23 11.08 7.88
C ALA A 22 1.71 9.79 7.20
N VAL A 23 2.12 9.84 5.94
CA VAL A 23 2.71 8.68 5.25
C VAL A 23 4.00 8.24 5.95
N LEU A 24 4.87 9.19 6.28
CA LEU A 24 6.11 8.88 7.01
C LEU A 24 5.82 8.24 8.37
N GLU A 25 4.84 8.75 9.11
CA GLU A 25 4.42 8.17 10.39
C GLU A 25 3.91 6.74 10.22
N ALA A 26 3.11 6.49 9.20
CA ALA A 26 2.58 5.14 8.94
C ALA A 26 3.71 4.17 8.54
N VAL A 27 4.64 4.59 7.71
CA VAL A 27 5.80 3.79 7.32
C VAL A 27 6.65 3.43 8.54
N GLU A 28 6.87 4.39 9.44
CA GLU A 28 7.59 4.16 10.68
C GLU A 28 6.82 3.22 11.62
N PHE A 29 5.53 3.44 11.77
CA PHE A 29 4.66 2.58 12.59
C PHE A 29 4.68 1.13 12.11
N LEU A 30 4.67 0.90 10.80
CA LEU A 30 4.74 -0.43 10.19
C LEU A 30 6.15 -1.00 10.16
N GLU A 31 7.13 -0.25 10.62
CA GLU A 31 8.54 -0.66 10.70
C GLU A 31 9.12 -1.08 9.34
N LEU A 32 8.69 -0.41 8.26
CA LEU A 32 9.21 -0.69 6.94
C LEU A 32 10.69 -0.28 6.86
N GLU A 33 11.54 -1.17 6.37
CA GLU A 33 12.97 -0.92 6.25
C GLU A 33 13.38 -0.60 4.82
N ARG A 34 12.67 -1.16 3.83
CA ARG A 34 12.99 -0.95 2.42
C ARG A 34 12.29 0.29 1.90
N PRO A 35 12.90 1.01 0.94
CA PRO A 35 12.31 2.23 0.39
C PRO A 35 10.91 1.99 -0.18
N VAL A 36 10.07 3.03 -0.09
CA VAL A 36 8.70 3.02 -0.60
C VAL A 36 8.53 4.15 -1.61
N GLU A 37 8.08 3.83 -2.80
CA GLU A 37 7.69 4.81 -3.79
C GLU A 37 6.18 4.74 -4.02
N ILE A 38 5.49 5.89 -3.96
CA ILE A 38 4.06 5.99 -4.22
C ILE A 38 3.87 6.75 -5.52
N LYS A 39 3.07 6.18 -6.43
CA LYS A 39 2.78 6.74 -7.75
C LYS A 39 1.29 6.84 -8.00
N TRP A 40 0.86 7.89 -8.68
CA TRP A 40 -0.47 7.94 -9.27
C TRP A 40 -0.53 7.02 -10.47
N ALA A 41 -1.64 6.30 -10.61
CA ALA A 41 -1.88 5.45 -11.76
C ALA A 41 -3.27 5.71 -12.34
N ALA A 42 -3.29 6.16 -13.60
CA ALA A 42 -4.53 6.34 -14.34
C ALA A 42 -4.95 5.01 -14.98
N GLY A 43 -6.25 4.79 -15.13
CA GLY A 43 -6.78 3.67 -15.88
C GLY A 43 -6.63 2.29 -15.25
N ILE A 44 -6.21 2.20 -13.99
CA ILE A 44 -6.16 0.92 -13.29
C ILE A 44 -7.56 0.53 -12.81
N ARG A 45 -7.90 -0.75 -12.93
CA ARG A 45 -9.19 -1.27 -12.45
C ARG A 45 -9.27 -1.32 -10.93
N ARG A 46 -8.13 -1.49 -10.26
CA ARG A 46 -8.02 -1.54 -8.81
C ARG A 46 -7.83 -0.14 -8.28
N ARG A 47 -8.19 0.06 -7.00
CA ARG A 47 -7.90 1.31 -6.31
C ARG A 47 -6.40 1.51 -6.11
N GLY A 48 -5.66 0.42 -5.92
CA GLY A 48 -4.23 0.46 -5.74
C GLY A 48 -3.58 -0.89 -5.94
N ALA A 49 -2.25 -0.90 -5.92
CA ALA A 49 -1.44 -2.10 -6.04
C ALA A 49 -0.09 -1.91 -5.35
N HIS A 50 0.48 -3.01 -4.89
CA HIS A 50 1.82 -3.06 -4.31
C HIS A 50 2.69 -3.99 -5.15
N ARG A 51 3.91 -3.53 -5.46
CA ARG A 51 4.95 -4.36 -6.08
C ARG A 51 6.18 -4.38 -5.18
N ASN A 52 6.68 -5.59 -4.93
CA ASN A 52 7.90 -5.80 -4.18
C ASN A 52 9.06 -5.95 -5.16
N GLN A 53 9.83 -4.89 -5.39
CA GLN A 53 10.94 -4.85 -6.34
C GLN A 53 12.29 -4.94 -5.63
N THR A 54 13.36 -5.10 -6.40
CA THR A 54 14.72 -5.21 -5.85
C THR A 54 15.11 -3.99 -5.03
N GLU A 55 14.78 -2.79 -5.50
CA GLU A 55 15.13 -1.53 -4.84
C GLU A 55 14.19 -1.18 -3.69
N GLY A 56 13.02 -1.78 -3.63
CA GLY A 56 12.03 -1.45 -2.60
C GLY A 56 10.61 -1.74 -3.04
N HIS A 57 9.67 -1.09 -2.38
CA HIS A 57 8.25 -1.23 -2.66
C HIS A 57 7.77 -0.14 -3.61
N VAL A 58 6.96 -0.50 -4.58
CA VAL A 58 6.27 0.47 -5.44
C VAL A 58 4.77 0.31 -5.21
N ILE A 59 4.15 1.38 -4.74
CA ILE A 59 2.71 1.45 -4.48
C ILE A 59 2.10 2.37 -5.52
N THR A 60 1.12 1.85 -6.28
CA THR A 60 0.34 2.66 -7.20
C THR A 60 -1.05 2.88 -6.63
N VAL A 61 -1.56 4.10 -6.76
CA VAL A 61 -2.90 4.46 -6.29
C VAL A 61 -3.66 5.19 -7.40
N SER A 62 -4.94 4.86 -7.55
CA SER A 62 -5.76 5.42 -8.60
C SER A 62 -5.92 6.94 -8.46
N THR A 63 -5.86 7.64 -9.60
CA THR A 63 -6.04 9.09 -9.65
C THR A 63 -7.50 9.53 -9.40
N TYR A 64 -8.45 8.60 -9.32
CA TYR A 64 -9.87 8.90 -9.17
C TYR A 64 -10.41 8.72 -7.76
N LEU A 65 -9.55 8.36 -6.79
CA LEU A 65 -9.99 8.13 -5.41
C LEU A 65 -10.22 9.46 -4.68
N ASP A 66 -11.30 9.56 -3.92
CA ASP A 66 -11.46 10.66 -2.98
C ASP A 66 -10.50 10.49 -1.78
N ALA A 67 -10.47 11.48 -0.88
CA ALA A 67 -9.51 11.44 0.22
C ALA A 67 -9.69 10.23 1.13
N GLU A 68 -10.91 9.85 1.45
CA GLU A 68 -11.19 8.69 2.31
C GLU A 68 -10.73 7.38 1.64
N GLN A 69 -11.10 7.20 0.38
CA GLN A 69 -10.67 6.02 -0.40
C GLN A 69 -9.17 5.97 -0.55
N LEU A 70 -8.54 7.12 -0.80
CA LEU A 70 -7.09 7.22 -0.96
C LEU A 70 -6.37 6.83 0.32
N ASN A 71 -6.85 7.31 1.48
CA ASN A 71 -6.28 6.95 2.77
C ASN A 71 -6.32 5.44 3.01
N ILE A 72 -7.48 4.83 2.86
CA ILE A 72 -7.66 3.37 3.05
C ILE A 72 -6.79 2.59 2.07
N THR A 73 -6.75 3.02 0.81
CA THR A 73 -5.99 2.32 -0.23
C THR A 73 -4.48 2.38 0.05
N MET A 74 -3.95 3.54 0.43
CA MET A 74 -2.54 3.66 0.76
C MET A 74 -2.19 2.79 1.98
N LEU A 75 -3.02 2.81 3.02
CA LEU A 75 -2.79 1.95 4.18
C LEU A 75 -2.78 0.47 3.80
N HIS A 76 -3.74 0.05 2.97
CA HIS A 76 -3.83 -1.33 2.48
C HIS A 76 -2.54 -1.76 1.77
N GLU A 77 -2.04 -0.94 0.85
CA GLU A 77 -0.83 -1.27 0.10
C GLU A 77 0.43 -1.20 0.96
N LEU A 78 0.51 -0.27 1.92
CA LEU A 78 1.62 -0.22 2.88
C LEU A 78 1.64 -1.47 3.77
N ILE A 79 0.48 -1.99 4.13
CA ILE A 79 0.39 -3.25 4.90
C ILE A 79 0.93 -4.41 4.07
N HIS A 80 0.62 -4.47 2.76
CA HIS A 80 1.22 -5.47 1.88
C HIS A 80 2.74 -5.34 1.83
N ALA A 81 3.28 -4.12 1.84
CA ALA A 81 4.72 -3.92 1.93
C ALA A 81 5.29 -4.51 3.22
N ALA A 82 4.62 -4.28 4.35
CA ALA A 82 5.03 -4.85 5.63
C ALA A 82 4.96 -6.38 5.62
N GLN A 83 3.91 -6.95 5.03
CA GLN A 83 3.79 -8.40 4.87
C GLN A 83 4.94 -8.96 4.05
N ALA A 84 5.28 -8.30 2.95
CA ALA A 84 6.39 -8.73 2.09
C ALA A 84 7.72 -8.74 2.84
N GLU A 85 7.94 -7.80 3.75
CA GLU A 85 9.16 -7.72 4.54
C GLU A 85 9.27 -8.80 5.62
N ARG A 86 8.20 -9.55 5.89
CA ARG A 86 8.26 -10.74 6.77
C ARG A 86 8.98 -11.92 6.13
N PHE A 87 9.19 -11.87 4.82
CA PHE A 87 9.81 -12.96 4.05
C PHE A 87 11.25 -12.61 3.72
N ASP A 88 12.11 -13.62 3.59
CA ASP A 88 13.53 -13.43 3.33
C ASP A 88 13.82 -12.98 1.90
N SER A 89 12.90 -13.24 0.96
CA SER A 89 13.08 -12.85 -0.43
C SER A 89 11.78 -12.47 -1.10
N ARG A 90 11.90 -11.73 -2.23
CA ARG A 90 10.74 -11.41 -3.07
C ARG A 90 10.02 -12.64 -3.57
N ARG A 91 10.80 -13.68 -3.89
CA ARG A 91 10.26 -14.93 -4.39
C ARG A 91 9.42 -15.63 -3.32
N GLU A 92 9.91 -15.69 -2.09
CA GLU A 92 9.16 -16.32 -0.99
C GLU A 92 7.81 -15.63 -0.76
N TRP A 93 7.80 -14.30 -0.76
CA TRP A 93 6.56 -13.54 -0.66
C TRP A 93 5.62 -13.84 -1.83
N ALA A 94 6.13 -13.79 -3.06
CA ALA A 94 5.32 -14.04 -4.25
C ALA A 94 4.73 -15.45 -4.24
N VAL A 95 5.53 -16.45 -3.86
CA VAL A 95 5.06 -17.84 -3.75
C VAL A 95 3.98 -17.96 -2.68
N ALA A 96 4.20 -17.39 -1.50
CA ALA A 96 3.24 -17.45 -0.39
C ALA A 96 1.92 -16.79 -0.80
N TYR A 97 1.99 -15.59 -1.37
CA TYR A 97 0.79 -14.84 -1.76
C TYR A 97 0.01 -15.56 -2.86
N HIS A 98 0.67 -15.97 -3.93
CA HIS A 98 0.00 -16.62 -5.06
C HIS A 98 -0.50 -18.03 -4.74
N SER A 99 0.21 -18.77 -3.90
CA SER A 99 -0.25 -20.08 -3.43
C SER A 99 -1.52 -19.95 -2.61
N GLU A 100 -1.59 -18.93 -1.76
CA GLU A 100 -2.78 -18.67 -0.96
C GLU A 100 -3.97 -18.29 -1.86
N SER A 101 -3.75 -17.42 -2.86
CA SER A 101 -4.80 -17.03 -3.81
C SER A 101 -5.33 -18.21 -4.59
N ARG A 102 -4.45 -19.14 -5.00
CA ARG A 102 -4.90 -20.37 -5.70
C ARG A 102 -5.68 -21.30 -4.79
N ARG A 103 -5.32 -21.35 -3.51
CA ARG A 103 -5.99 -22.21 -2.54
C ARG A 103 -7.39 -21.73 -2.18
N VAL A 104 -7.57 -20.44 -1.93
CA VAL A 104 -8.83 -19.90 -1.37
C VAL A 104 -9.40 -18.73 -2.17
N GLY A 105 -8.76 -18.29 -3.24
CA GLY A 105 -9.17 -17.12 -4.01
C GLY A 105 -8.70 -15.82 -3.40
N TYR A 106 -8.74 -14.74 -4.20
CA TYR A 106 -8.28 -13.42 -3.79
C TYR A 106 -8.99 -12.90 -2.54
N HIS A 107 -10.31 -13.00 -2.52
CA HIS A 107 -11.12 -12.44 -1.42
C HIS A 107 -10.80 -13.07 -0.06
N HIS A 108 -10.51 -14.37 -0.05
CA HIS A 108 -10.21 -15.12 1.18
C HIS A 108 -8.71 -15.31 1.41
N ASN A 109 -7.85 -14.80 0.53
CA ASN A 109 -6.40 -14.83 0.73
C ASN A 109 -6.08 -14.18 2.07
N GLN A 110 -5.36 -14.89 2.96
CA GLN A 110 -5.09 -14.41 4.33
C GLN A 110 -4.38 -13.06 4.34
N TYR A 111 -3.53 -12.79 3.36
CA TYR A 111 -2.80 -11.52 3.27
C TYR A 111 -3.73 -10.37 2.85
N GLU A 112 -4.71 -10.65 2.00
CA GLU A 112 -5.74 -9.66 1.65
C GLU A 112 -6.70 -9.42 2.81
N VAL A 113 -7.10 -10.47 3.51
CA VAL A 113 -7.96 -10.32 4.70
C VAL A 113 -7.27 -9.47 5.76
N GLU A 114 -6.02 -9.79 6.09
CA GLU A 114 -5.24 -9.00 7.05
C GLU A 114 -5.12 -7.54 6.60
N ALA A 115 -4.79 -7.31 5.31
CA ALA A 115 -4.61 -5.96 4.80
C ALA A 115 -5.91 -5.15 4.88
N ARG A 116 -7.05 -5.75 4.54
CA ARG A 116 -8.36 -5.07 4.64
C ARG A 116 -8.71 -4.70 6.08
N GLU A 117 -8.54 -5.65 6.99
CA GLU A 117 -8.90 -5.45 8.40
C GLU A 117 -8.00 -4.41 9.07
N LEU A 118 -6.68 -4.51 8.84
CA LEU A 118 -5.73 -3.56 9.42
C LEU A 118 -5.86 -2.18 8.81
N ALA A 119 -6.09 -2.07 7.50
CA ALA A 119 -6.29 -0.77 6.87
C ALA A 119 -7.53 -0.06 7.43
N ASP A 120 -8.62 -0.78 7.62
CA ASP A 120 -9.82 -0.25 8.23
C ASP A 120 -9.56 0.24 9.66
N ASP A 121 -8.87 -0.57 10.44
CA ASP A 121 -8.54 -0.23 11.83
C ASP A 121 -7.59 0.98 11.90
N PHE A 122 -6.51 0.96 11.11
CA PHE A 122 -5.52 2.04 11.12
C PHE A 122 -6.06 3.35 10.57
N SER A 123 -7.08 3.31 9.70
CA SER A 123 -7.70 4.53 9.17
C SER A 123 -8.35 5.40 10.25
N LYS A 124 -8.58 4.85 11.43
CA LYS A 124 -9.08 5.60 12.58
C LYS A 124 -8.01 6.47 13.21
N ASP A 125 -6.74 6.09 13.08
CA ASP A 125 -5.61 6.78 13.69
C ASP A 125 -4.71 7.48 12.69
N PHE A 126 -4.70 7.03 11.43
CA PHE A 126 -3.85 7.58 10.35
C PHE A 126 -4.70 8.19 9.25
N ASN A 127 -4.38 9.40 8.89
CA ASN A 127 -5.03 10.09 7.77
C ASN A 127 -3.97 10.50 6.74
N LEU A 128 -3.72 9.59 5.79
CA LEU A 128 -2.65 9.75 4.78
C LEU A 128 -3.05 10.66 3.62
N ALA A 129 -4.32 11.05 3.55
CA ALA A 129 -4.85 11.83 2.44
C ALA A 129 -5.75 12.97 2.91
N ARG A 130 -5.84 13.99 2.09
CA ARG A 130 -6.70 15.16 2.32
C ARG A 130 -7.59 15.45 1.15
#